data_c18436c387ffc05e0acc8211a36b9fa5
#
_entry.id   c18436c387ffc05e0acc8211a36b9fa5
#
_cell.length_a   1.000
_cell.length_b   1.000
_cell.length_c   1.000
_cell.angle_alpha   90.00
_cell.angle_beta   90.00
_cell.angle_gamma   90.00
#
_symmetry.space_group_name_H-M   'P 1'
#
loop_
_entity.id
_entity.type
_entity.pdbx_description
1 polymer ?
#
loop_
_entity_poly.entity_id
_entity_poly.type
_entity_poly.pdbx_seq_one_letter_code
_entity_poly.pdbx_strand_id
1 'polypeptide(L)'
;MEKIIKESKQGESLVLENKPENTKKLFIESYGCAMNFSDSEVVASILSDGGYNTTSVLEEADLVLVNTCSIRDKAEQTIRKRLEKYNAVKRTNPKMKVGVLGCMAERLKSQFLEEEKIVDLVVGPDAYKDLPNLLAEVEEGRDAINVILSKEETYGDISPVRLMSNGITALVSITRGCDNMCTFCVVPFTRGRERSREPQSIMAEIQDLWNKGFKEITLLGQNVDSYLWYGGGLKKDFVNASEMQKATAVDFEQLLEMVAAGFPKMRIRFSTSNPQDMHESILHVIAKYPNICKHIHLPVQSGSNRILKEMNRLHSREEYMALIDKIRAIVPDASISQDMIAGFPTETEEDHQDTLSLMEYVKYNFGYMYSYSERPGTLAGRKMKDDVEEATKARRLQEIVDLQQKHAWFRSEEFVGKTVEVLVEKVSKKSKDEFSGRNSQSITVVFPKENYKIGDFVNVKITSCTSGTLKGEALGLSSMN
;
A
#
# COMPACT_ATOMS: atom_id res chain seq x y z
N MET A 1 5.72 1.25 2.17
CA MET A 1 4.28 1.56 2.20
C MET A 1 3.95 2.85 2.97
N GLU A 2 4.58 3.13 4.11
CA GLU A 2 4.31 4.35 4.91
C GLU A 2 4.66 5.68 4.22
N LYS A 3 5.57 5.70 3.24
CA LYS A 3 5.81 6.92 2.45
C LYS A 3 4.74 7.21 1.41
N ILE A 4 3.97 6.21 0.98
CA ILE A 4 2.82 6.40 0.07
C ILE A 4 1.63 6.92 0.86
N ILE A 5 1.42 6.40 2.08
CA ILE A 5 0.41 6.87 3.01
C ILE A 5 1.11 7.39 4.25
N LYS A 6 0.90 8.67 4.54
CA LYS A 6 1.45 9.27 5.75
C LYS A 6 0.80 8.67 6.97
N GLU A 7 1.60 8.28 7.94
CA GLU A 7 1.13 7.84 9.25
C GLU A 7 0.20 8.87 9.91
N SER A 8 0.40 10.16 9.60
CA SER A 8 -0.44 11.28 10.03
C SER A 8 -1.83 11.32 9.39
N LYS A 9 -2.12 10.51 8.36
CA LYS A 9 -3.44 10.40 7.74
C LYS A 9 -4.24 9.19 8.22
N GLN A 10 -3.63 8.35 9.04
CA GLN A 10 -4.36 7.24 9.67
C GLN A 10 -5.36 7.80 10.67
N GLY A 11 -6.63 7.43 10.51
CA GLY A 11 -7.73 7.92 11.33
C GLY A 11 -8.19 9.34 11.01
N GLU A 12 -7.73 9.97 9.92
CA GLU A 12 -8.42 11.14 9.37
C GLU A 12 -9.75 10.69 8.75
N SER A 13 -10.82 11.40 9.08
CA SER A 13 -12.11 11.23 8.39
C SER A 13 -12.02 11.79 6.98
N LEU A 14 -12.63 11.10 6.05
CA LEU A 14 -12.50 11.35 4.62
C LEU A 14 -13.76 12.02 4.11
N VAL A 15 -13.63 13.15 3.42
CA VAL A 15 -14.77 13.94 2.94
C VAL A 15 -14.72 14.07 1.42
N LEU A 16 -15.88 13.86 0.79
CA LEU A 16 -16.15 14.07 -0.63
C LEU A 16 -16.99 15.31 -0.85
N GLU A 17 -17.10 15.74 -2.11
CA GLU A 17 -18.18 16.63 -2.51
C GLU A 17 -19.53 15.97 -2.27
N ASN A 18 -20.41 16.68 -1.59
CA ASN A 18 -21.74 16.20 -1.26
C ASN A 18 -22.63 16.16 -2.51
N LYS A 19 -23.36 15.05 -2.67
CA LYS A 19 -24.48 14.96 -3.61
C LYS A 19 -25.72 15.55 -2.92
N PRO A 20 -26.40 16.55 -3.50
CA PRO A 20 -27.55 17.20 -2.85
C PRO A 20 -28.70 16.24 -2.50
N GLU A 21 -28.87 15.18 -3.30
CA GLU A 21 -29.88 14.16 -3.11
C GLU A 21 -29.59 13.21 -1.93
N ASN A 22 -28.34 13.13 -1.49
CA ASN A 22 -27.94 12.22 -0.41
C ASN A 22 -28.20 12.88 0.95
N THR A 23 -28.93 12.21 1.81
CA THR A 23 -29.36 12.74 3.12
C THR A 23 -28.64 12.09 4.31
N LYS A 24 -28.14 10.85 4.17
CA LYS A 24 -27.43 10.13 5.21
C LYS A 24 -25.95 10.54 5.24
N LYS A 25 -25.33 10.53 6.42
CA LYS A 25 -23.93 10.92 6.64
C LYS A 25 -23.04 9.74 7.00
N LEU A 26 -22.00 9.53 6.20
CA LEU A 26 -20.96 8.53 6.40
C LEU A 26 -19.71 9.16 7.00
N PHE A 27 -19.29 8.70 8.16
CA PHE A 27 -17.97 8.96 8.72
C PHE A 27 -17.09 7.73 8.48
N ILE A 28 -16.01 7.85 7.72
CA ILE A 28 -15.11 6.73 7.41
C ILE A 28 -13.67 7.06 7.77
N GLU A 29 -13.05 6.19 8.57
CA GLU A 29 -11.65 6.24 8.93
C GLU A 29 -10.91 5.02 8.37
N SER A 30 -9.68 5.22 7.90
CA SER A 30 -8.83 4.14 7.39
C SER A 30 -7.54 4.03 8.17
N TYR A 31 -7.20 2.80 8.52
CA TYR A 31 -5.97 2.43 9.21
C TYR A 31 -5.25 1.31 8.46
N GLY A 32 -3.93 1.39 8.37
CA GLY A 32 -3.11 0.33 7.81
C GLY A 32 -2.38 0.69 6.51
N CYS A 33 -2.47 -0.16 5.50
CA CYS A 33 -1.70 -0.05 4.27
C CYS A 33 -2.46 0.69 3.15
N ALA A 34 -1.77 0.98 2.04
CA ALA A 34 -2.35 1.63 0.87
C ALA A 34 -3.62 0.93 0.33
N MET A 35 -3.67 -0.40 0.40
CA MET A 35 -4.85 -1.15 0.00
C MET A 35 -6.09 -0.86 0.87
N ASN A 36 -5.92 -0.65 2.18
CA ASN A 36 -7.06 -0.30 3.04
C ASN A 36 -7.63 1.08 2.67
N PHE A 37 -6.76 2.02 2.31
CA PHE A 37 -7.22 3.33 1.85
C PHE A 37 -7.92 3.24 0.49
N SER A 38 -7.37 2.49 -0.46
CA SER A 38 -8.03 2.21 -1.74
C SER A 38 -9.38 1.49 -1.54
N ASP A 39 -9.46 0.53 -0.64
CA ASP A 39 -10.71 -0.14 -0.26
C ASP A 39 -11.74 0.85 0.31
N SER A 40 -11.31 1.82 1.13
CA SER A 40 -12.22 2.83 1.67
C SER A 40 -12.77 3.77 0.59
N GLU A 41 -12.00 4.03 -0.47
CA GLU A 41 -12.47 4.78 -1.64
C GLU A 41 -13.55 4.00 -2.40
N VAL A 42 -13.40 2.68 -2.53
CA VAL A 42 -14.42 1.77 -3.11
C VAL A 42 -15.68 1.76 -2.25
N VAL A 43 -15.54 1.60 -0.92
CA VAL A 43 -16.66 1.60 0.02
C VAL A 43 -17.44 2.91 -0.02
N ALA A 44 -16.72 4.03 -0.03
CA ALA A 44 -17.37 5.36 -0.11
C ALA A 44 -18.11 5.56 -1.43
N SER A 45 -17.61 5.00 -2.55
CA SER A 45 -18.31 5.01 -3.84
C SER A 45 -19.62 4.23 -3.77
N ILE A 46 -19.58 2.99 -3.28
CA ILE A 46 -20.77 2.14 -3.12
C ILE A 46 -21.83 2.84 -2.26
N LEU A 47 -21.43 3.42 -1.13
CA LEU A 47 -22.36 4.08 -0.22
C LEU A 47 -22.84 5.45 -0.71
N SER A 48 -22.04 6.16 -1.52
CA SER A 48 -22.48 7.38 -2.18
C SER A 48 -23.64 7.11 -3.15
N ASP A 49 -23.61 5.99 -3.86
CA ASP A 49 -24.72 5.54 -4.71
C ASP A 49 -25.89 5.00 -3.87
N GLY A 50 -25.64 4.60 -2.62
CA GLY A 50 -26.62 4.19 -1.62
C GLY A 50 -27.23 5.35 -0.79
N GLY A 51 -27.01 6.62 -1.17
CA GLY A 51 -27.63 7.78 -0.51
C GLY A 51 -26.82 8.38 0.65
N TYR A 52 -25.52 8.07 0.78
CA TYR A 52 -24.65 8.64 1.81
C TYR A 52 -23.75 9.73 1.27
N ASN A 53 -23.64 10.85 2.00
CA ASN A 53 -22.57 11.83 1.86
C ASN A 53 -21.51 11.60 2.95
N THR A 54 -20.25 11.87 2.67
CA THR A 54 -19.20 11.75 3.69
C THR A 54 -19.18 12.99 4.59
N THR A 55 -18.82 12.79 5.87
CA THR A 55 -18.64 13.87 6.87
C THR A 55 -17.32 13.71 7.62
N SER A 56 -16.73 14.82 8.05
CA SER A 56 -15.60 14.85 8.99
C SER A 56 -16.04 14.99 10.46
N VAL A 57 -17.33 15.19 10.70
CA VAL A 57 -17.89 15.41 12.03
C VAL A 57 -18.55 14.11 12.51
N LEU A 58 -17.92 13.45 13.46
CA LEU A 58 -18.36 12.15 13.98
C LEU A 58 -19.77 12.21 14.60
N GLU A 59 -20.07 13.30 15.28
CA GLU A 59 -21.34 13.53 16.00
C GLU A 59 -22.56 13.62 15.05
N GLU A 60 -22.31 13.92 13.79
CA GLU A 60 -23.34 14.04 12.74
C GLU A 60 -23.55 12.74 11.95
N ALA A 61 -22.72 11.73 12.17
CA ALA A 61 -22.75 10.53 11.38
C ALA A 61 -23.98 9.67 11.65
N ASP A 62 -24.62 9.18 10.58
CA ASP A 62 -25.60 8.10 10.64
C ASP A 62 -24.90 6.74 10.59
N LEU A 63 -23.77 6.65 9.90
CA LEU A 63 -22.93 5.46 9.75
C LEU A 63 -21.47 5.80 9.99
N VAL A 64 -20.84 5.10 10.89
CA VAL A 64 -19.38 5.15 11.14
C VAL A 64 -18.76 3.85 10.64
N LEU A 65 -17.80 3.96 9.74
CA LEU A 65 -17.03 2.82 9.25
C LEU A 65 -15.55 2.98 9.58
N VAL A 66 -14.95 1.94 10.10
CA VAL A 66 -13.51 1.89 10.34
C VAL A 66 -12.88 0.75 9.54
N ASN A 67 -12.07 1.12 8.56
CA ASN A 67 -11.34 0.16 7.73
C ASN A 67 -9.99 -0.15 8.38
N THR A 68 -9.73 -1.44 8.61
CA THR A 68 -8.70 -1.88 9.54
C THR A 68 -7.71 -2.86 8.92
N CYS A 69 -6.46 -2.76 9.37
CA CYS A 69 -5.39 -3.67 8.99
C CYS A 69 -5.17 -4.74 10.08
N SER A 70 -4.77 -5.93 9.66
CA SER A 70 -4.44 -7.04 10.57
C SER A 70 -2.93 -7.31 10.68
N ILE A 71 -2.10 -6.44 10.11
CA ILE A 71 -0.64 -6.67 10.01
C ILE A 71 0.11 -6.26 11.29
N ARG A 72 -0.47 -5.37 12.14
CA ARG A 72 0.21 -4.80 13.31
C ARG A 72 -0.66 -4.86 14.55
N ASP A 73 -0.11 -5.31 15.70
CA ASP A 73 -0.85 -5.35 16.98
C ASP A 73 -1.29 -3.96 17.45
N LYS A 74 -0.44 -2.96 17.26
CA LYS A 74 -0.79 -1.57 17.57
C LYS A 74 -2.02 -1.08 16.81
N ALA A 75 -2.28 -1.61 15.60
CA ALA A 75 -3.46 -1.27 14.84
C ALA A 75 -4.73 -1.77 15.55
N GLU A 76 -4.75 -3.00 16.02
CA GLU A 76 -5.89 -3.56 16.76
C GLU A 76 -6.19 -2.78 18.04
N GLN A 77 -5.17 -2.49 18.84
CA GLN A 77 -5.32 -1.67 20.06
C GLN A 77 -5.83 -0.25 19.74
N THR A 78 -5.35 0.34 18.65
CA THR A 78 -5.83 1.65 18.19
C THR A 78 -7.30 1.61 17.83
N ILE A 79 -7.74 0.56 17.13
CA ILE A 79 -9.16 0.40 16.76
C ILE A 79 -10.04 0.22 18.00
N ARG A 80 -9.66 -0.63 18.97
CA ARG A 80 -10.42 -0.79 20.21
C ARG A 80 -10.60 0.54 20.95
N LYS A 81 -9.56 1.37 21.05
CA LYS A 81 -9.65 2.73 21.62
C LYS A 81 -10.55 3.66 20.79
N ARG A 82 -10.57 3.51 19.46
CA ARG A 82 -11.48 4.30 18.61
C ARG A 82 -12.94 3.89 18.84
N LEU A 83 -13.22 2.59 18.99
CA LEU A 83 -14.56 2.10 19.32
C LEU A 83 -15.09 2.64 20.64
N GLU A 84 -14.24 2.83 21.66
CA GLU A 84 -14.62 3.51 22.90
C GLU A 84 -15.12 4.94 22.64
N LYS A 85 -14.41 5.69 21.75
CA LYS A 85 -14.82 7.04 21.36
C LYS A 85 -16.15 7.02 20.61
N TYR A 86 -16.34 6.09 19.67
CA TYR A 86 -17.59 5.96 18.93
C TYR A 86 -18.75 5.59 19.89
N ASN A 87 -18.48 4.75 20.89
CA ASN A 87 -19.47 4.39 21.90
C ASN A 87 -19.94 5.62 22.71
N ALA A 88 -19.04 6.54 23.03
CA ALA A 88 -19.42 7.78 23.71
C ALA A 88 -20.38 8.63 22.85
N VAL A 89 -20.13 8.72 21.54
CA VAL A 89 -21.03 9.44 20.61
C VAL A 89 -22.36 8.69 20.39
N LYS A 90 -22.31 7.34 20.24
CA LYS A 90 -23.52 6.52 20.05
C LYS A 90 -24.50 6.63 21.23
N ARG A 91 -24.01 6.89 22.45
CA ARG A 91 -24.89 7.17 23.62
C ARG A 91 -25.74 8.41 23.45
N THR A 92 -25.25 9.43 22.74
CA THR A 92 -25.99 10.68 22.44
C THR A 92 -26.71 10.61 21.09
N ASN A 93 -26.27 9.76 20.18
CA ASN A 93 -26.91 9.45 18.90
C ASN A 93 -27.17 7.94 18.75
N PRO A 94 -28.20 7.37 19.40
CA PRO A 94 -28.44 5.92 19.41
C PRO A 94 -28.79 5.32 18.03
N LYS A 95 -29.15 6.14 17.05
CA LYS A 95 -29.44 5.70 15.67
C LYS A 95 -28.16 5.47 14.87
N MET A 96 -27.03 6.03 15.30
CA MET A 96 -25.74 5.86 14.62
C MET A 96 -25.35 4.37 14.56
N LYS A 97 -25.00 3.91 13.37
CA LYS A 97 -24.51 2.55 13.15
C LYS A 97 -22.98 2.54 13.08
N VAL A 98 -22.36 1.48 13.58
CA VAL A 98 -20.90 1.32 13.59
C VAL A 98 -20.51 0.03 12.90
N GLY A 99 -19.65 0.13 11.88
CA GLY A 99 -19.13 -1.01 11.14
C GLY A 99 -17.61 -1.09 11.13
N VAL A 100 -17.10 -2.32 11.16
CA VAL A 100 -15.67 -2.63 11.04
C VAL A 100 -15.42 -3.32 9.71
N LEU A 101 -14.46 -2.79 8.95
CA LEU A 101 -14.13 -3.26 7.61
C LEU A 101 -12.70 -3.79 7.52
N GLY A 102 -12.41 -4.54 6.47
CA GLY A 102 -11.06 -4.88 6.04
C GLY A 102 -10.47 -6.13 6.65
N CYS A 103 -9.14 -6.21 6.67
CA CYS A 103 -8.42 -7.43 7.04
C CYS A 103 -8.66 -7.88 8.50
N MET A 104 -8.86 -6.94 9.42
CA MET A 104 -9.16 -7.27 10.81
C MET A 104 -10.58 -7.83 10.96
N ALA A 105 -11.54 -7.27 10.21
CA ALA A 105 -12.90 -7.80 10.13
C ALA A 105 -12.91 -9.25 9.66
N GLU A 106 -12.17 -9.55 8.58
CA GLU A 106 -12.02 -10.91 8.05
C GLU A 106 -11.37 -11.88 9.04
N ARG A 107 -10.37 -11.42 9.80
CA ARG A 107 -9.65 -12.26 10.77
C ARG A 107 -10.46 -12.58 12.02
N LEU A 108 -11.14 -11.59 12.57
CA LEU A 108 -11.88 -11.73 13.83
C LEU A 108 -13.33 -12.20 13.66
N LYS A 109 -13.92 -11.94 12.49
CA LYS A 109 -15.26 -12.42 12.11
C LYS A 109 -16.33 -12.11 13.17
N SER A 110 -17.15 -13.11 13.52
CA SER A 110 -18.20 -12.97 14.52
C SER A 110 -17.69 -12.65 15.93
N GLN A 111 -16.45 -13.03 16.26
CA GLN A 111 -15.85 -12.72 17.56
C GLN A 111 -15.87 -11.21 17.83
N PHE A 112 -15.72 -10.38 16.76
CA PHE A 112 -15.75 -8.93 16.90
C PHE A 112 -17.12 -8.40 17.37
N LEU A 113 -18.23 -8.96 16.86
CA LEU A 113 -19.58 -8.62 17.29
C LEU A 113 -19.87 -9.09 18.73
N GLU A 114 -19.30 -10.22 19.13
CA GLU A 114 -19.46 -10.78 20.47
C GLU A 114 -18.71 -9.95 21.51
N GLU A 115 -17.48 -9.53 21.22
CA GLU A 115 -16.61 -8.77 22.14
C GLU A 115 -16.96 -7.29 22.19
N GLU A 116 -17.30 -6.68 21.05
CA GLU A 116 -17.48 -5.24 20.90
C GLU A 116 -18.95 -4.90 20.61
N LYS A 117 -19.78 -4.85 21.65
CA LYS A 117 -21.24 -4.61 21.56
C LYS A 117 -21.67 -3.32 20.87
N ILE A 118 -20.74 -2.41 20.59
CA ILE A 118 -20.98 -1.20 19.80
C ILE A 118 -21.04 -1.48 18.30
N VAL A 119 -20.41 -2.54 17.83
CA VAL A 119 -20.29 -2.88 16.42
C VAL A 119 -21.57 -3.54 15.94
N ASP A 120 -22.22 -2.94 14.95
CA ASP A 120 -23.45 -3.43 14.33
C ASP A 120 -23.14 -4.25 13.05
N LEU A 121 -21.93 -4.04 12.44
CA LEU A 121 -21.59 -4.53 11.10
C LEU A 121 -20.13 -4.94 11.01
N VAL A 122 -19.85 -6.13 10.44
CA VAL A 122 -18.48 -6.63 10.16
C VAL A 122 -18.38 -7.10 8.72
N VAL A 123 -17.47 -6.48 7.93
CA VAL A 123 -17.36 -6.74 6.47
C VAL A 123 -15.91 -7.01 6.06
N GLY A 124 -15.68 -8.17 5.50
CA GLY A 124 -14.40 -8.57 4.92
C GLY A 124 -14.04 -7.81 3.63
N PRO A 125 -12.75 -7.85 3.20
CA PRO A 125 -12.28 -7.07 2.05
C PRO A 125 -12.95 -7.40 0.72
N ASP A 126 -13.56 -8.54 0.57
CA ASP A 126 -14.20 -9.00 -0.67
C ASP A 126 -15.74 -8.91 -0.65
N ALA A 127 -16.32 -8.35 0.42
CA ALA A 127 -17.76 -8.29 0.61
C ALA A 127 -18.33 -6.85 0.57
N TYR A 128 -17.58 -5.86 0.12
CA TYR A 128 -18.02 -4.46 0.15
C TYR A 128 -19.25 -4.18 -0.73
N LYS A 129 -19.45 -4.92 -1.82
CA LYS A 129 -20.65 -4.81 -2.68
C LYS A 129 -21.94 -5.18 -1.95
N ASP A 130 -21.83 -5.97 -0.88
CA ASP A 130 -22.98 -6.38 -0.07
C ASP A 130 -23.34 -5.36 1.02
N LEU A 131 -22.57 -4.29 1.19
CA LEU A 131 -22.81 -3.25 2.20
C LEU A 131 -24.25 -2.71 2.20
N PRO A 132 -24.89 -2.42 1.06
CA PRO A 132 -26.29 -1.95 1.06
C PRO A 132 -27.26 -2.96 1.69
N ASN A 133 -27.11 -4.26 1.42
CA ASN A 133 -27.98 -5.31 1.98
C ASN A 133 -27.71 -5.47 3.49
N LEU A 134 -26.43 -5.51 3.88
CA LEU A 134 -26.04 -5.63 5.29
C LEU A 134 -26.52 -4.43 6.13
N LEU A 135 -26.50 -3.22 5.57
CA LEU A 135 -27.04 -2.04 6.23
C LEU A 135 -28.56 -2.10 6.40
N ALA A 136 -29.29 -2.67 5.43
CA ALA A 136 -30.71 -2.89 5.57
C ALA A 136 -31.02 -3.87 6.72
N GLU A 137 -30.25 -4.95 6.87
CA GLU A 137 -30.35 -5.86 8.02
C GLU A 137 -30.10 -5.16 9.36
N VAL A 138 -29.09 -4.28 9.41
CA VAL A 138 -28.76 -3.50 10.60
C VAL A 138 -29.85 -2.47 10.93
N GLU A 139 -30.49 -1.88 9.91
CA GLU A 139 -31.64 -0.98 10.10
C GLU A 139 -32.87 -1.71 10.67
N GLU A 140 -33.03 -3.00 10.36
CA GLU A 140 -34.04 -3.88 10.97
C GLU A 140 -33.70 -4.35 12.40
N GLY A 141 -32.55 -3.94 12.92
CA GLY A 141 -32.11 -4.21 14.30
C GLY A 141 -31.38 -5.54 14.49
N ARG A 142 -30.83 -6.11 13.41
CA ARG A 142 -29.98 -7.31 13.42
C ARG A 142 -28.51 -6.93 13.28
N ASP A 143 -27.60 -7.64 13.94
CA ASP A 143 -26.18 -7.54 13.64
C ASP A 143 -25.89 -8.21 12.30
N ALA A 144 -25.06 -7.60 11.45
CA ALA A 144 -24.76 -8.10 10.12
C ALA A 144 -23.27 -8.43 9.94
N ILE A 145 -22.99 -9.54 9.26
CA ILE A 145 -21.61 -9.98 8.99
C ILE A 145 -21.51 -10.60 7.60
N ASN A 146 -20.52 -10.16 6.83
CA ASN A 146 -20.09 -10.84 5.62
C ASN A 146 -18.55 -10.82 5.50
N VAL A 147 -17.94 -11.99 5.63
CA VAL A 147 -16.49 -12.21 5.64
C VAL A 147 -16.10 -13.31 4.65
N ILE A 148 -16.70 -13.28 3.46
CA ILE A 148 -16.45 -14.24 2.40
C ILE A 148 -15.22 -13.80 1.61
N LEU A 149 -14.27 -14.73 1.38
CA LEU A 149 -13.15 -14.55 0.48
C LEU A 149 -13.56 -14.97 -0.94
N SER A 150 -13.67 -13.98 -1.83
CA SER A 150 -14.06 -14.19 -3.22
C SER A 150 -12.91 -14.77 -4.05
N LYS A 151 -13.28 -15.53 -5.10
CA LYS A 151 -12.33 -16.01 -6.13
C LYS A 151 -12.25 -15.10 -7.35
N GLU A 152 -13.15 -14.14 -7.47
CA GLU A 152 -13.34 -13.33 -8.69
C GLU A 152 -13.33 -11.82 -8.39
N GLU A 153 -13.76 -11.38 -7.20
CA GLU A 153 -13.97 -9.96 -6.90
C GLU A 153 -12.67 -9.14 -6.95
N THR A 154 -12.64 -8.16 -7.81
CA THR A 154 -11.53 -7.20 -7.95
C THR A 154 -11.98 -5.75 -7.84
N TYR A 155 -13.30 -5.49 -7.73
CA TYR A 155 -13.94 -4.17 -7.79
C TYR A 155 -13.62 -3.38 -9.07
N GLY A 156 -13.36 -4.12 -10.17
CA GLY A 156 -13.01 -3.51 -11.45
C GLY A 156 -14.14 -2.74 -12.12
N ASP A 157 -15.37 -3.01 -11.74
CA ASP A 157 -16.60 -2.36 -12.20
C ASP A 157 -16.99 -1.12 -11.40
N ILE A 158 -16.27 -0.83 -10.29
CA ILE A 158 -16.52 0.33 -9.45
C ILE A 158 -15.48 1.41 -9.77
N SER A 159 -15.94 2.63 -10.07
CA SER A 159 -15.07 3.80 -10.16
C SER A 159 -14.88 4.40 -8.76
N PRO A 160 -13.69 4.23 -8.13
CA PRO A 160 -13.50 4.67 -6.76
C PRO A 160 -13.55 6.20 -6.65
N VAL A 161 -14.26 6.71 -5.63
CA VAL A 161 -14.16 8.11 -5.25
C VAL A 161 -12.83 8.38 -4.57
N ARG A 162 -12.24 9.56 -4.78
CA ARG A 162 -10.87 9.87 -4.31
C ARG A 162 -10.88 10.61 -2.98
N LEU A 163 -10.99 9.87 -1.89
CA LEU A 163 -11.05 10.40 -0.53
C LEU A 163 -9.72 10.97 -0.05
N MET A 164 -8.64 10.23 -0.31
CA MET A 164 -7.31 10.50 0.26
C MET A 164 -6.41 11.33 -0.66
N SER A 165 -6.91 11.67 -1.84
CA SER A 165 -6.09 12.33 -2.86
C SER A 165 -5.89 13.81 -2.53
N ASN A 166 -4.69 14.30 -2.89
CA ASN A 166 -4.40 15.73 -2.92
C ASN A 166 -4.83 16.37 -4.26
N GLY A 167 -5.66 15.67 -5.04
CA GLY A 167 -6.10 16.07 -6.38
C GLY A 167 -5.08 15.82 -7.47
N ILE A 168 -3.89 15.29 -7.14
CA ILE A 168 -2.79 15.09 -8.10
C ILE A 168 -2.21 13.67 -8.12
N THR A 169 -2.39 12.90 -7.03
CA THR A 169 -1.90 11.52 -6.92
C THR A 169 -3.04 10.57 -6.59
N ALA A 170 -3.10 9.40 -7.21
CA ALA A 170 -4.13 8.39 -6.97
C ALA A 170 -3.55 6.99 -6.83
N LEU A 171 -4.30 6.12 -6.13
CA LEU A 171 -4.01 4.71 -5.99
C LEU A 171 -4.91 3.91 -6.94
N VAL A 172 -4.35 2.96 -7.69
CA VAL A 172 -5.08 2.10 -8.62
C VAL A 172 -4.81 0.66 -8.27
N SER A 173 -5.79 -0.04 -7.71
CA SER A 173 -5.68 -1.47 -7.38
C SER A 173 -5.70 -2.30 -8.66
N ILE A 174 -4.65 -3.14 -8.86
CA ILE A 174 -4.51 -4.02 -10.02
C ILE A 174 -4.61 -5.50 -9.66
N THR A 175 -4.22 -5.88 -8.42
CA THR A 175 -4.32 -7.25 -7.92
C THR A 175 -4.90 -7.28 -6.51
N ARG A 176 -5.55 -8.38 -6.14
CA ARG A 176 -6.05 -8.66 -4.79
C ARG A 176 -5.66 -10.07 -4.38
N GLY A 177 -5.32 -10.24 -3.08
CA GLY A 177 -4.85 -11.50 -2.55
C GLY A 177 -3.38 -11.78 -2.88
N CYS A 178 -2.86 -12.90 -2.41
CA CYS A 178 -1.46 -13.28 -2.64
C CYS A 178 -1.30 -14.80 -2.51
N ASP A 179 -0.57 -15.40 -3.43
CA ASP A 179 -0.32 -16.84 -3.48
C ASP A 179 1.01 -17.27 -2.85
N ASN A 180 1.85 -16.33 -2.40
CA ASN A 180 3.20 -16.62 -1.92
C ASN A 180 3.25 -17.38 -0.58
N MET A 181 2.19 -17.40 0.21
CA MET A 181 2.07 -18.19 1.44
C MET A 181 3.27 -18.06 2.40
N CYS A 182 3.89 -16.86 2.48
CA CYS A 182 4.95 -16.61 3.46
C CYS A 182 4.47 -16.94 4.87
N THR A 183 5.29 -17.64 5.68
CA THR A 183 4.83 -18.24 6.94
C THR A 183 4.35 -17.24 7.99
N PHE A 184 4.86 -16.02 7.97
CA PHE A 184 4.49 -14.92 8.88
C PHE A 184 3.30 -14.07 8.39
N CYS A 185 2.83 -14.30 7.15
CA CYS A 185 1.92 -13.36 6.47
C CYS A 185 0.45 -13.75 6.65
N VAL A 186 -0.39 -12.77 7.00
CA VAL A 186 -1.85 -12.95 7.16
C VAL A 186 -2.61 -12.72 5.84
N VAL A 187 -1.99 -12.17 4.81
CA VAL A 187 -2.67 -11.74 3.57
C VAL A 187 -3.47 -12.87 2.90
N PRO A 188 -2.92 -14.09 2.69
CA PRO A 188 -3.70 -15.17 2.08
C PRO A 188 -4.97 -15.54 2.86
N PHE A 189 -4.98 -15.29 4.16
CA PHE A 189 -6.10 -15.62 5.06
C PHE A 189 -7.10 -14.46 5.22
N THR A 190 -6.71 -13.25 4.88
CA THR A 190 -7.57 -12.06 5.05
C THR A 190 -7.98 -11.40 3.72
N ARG A 191 -7.25 -11.67 2.63
CA ARG A 191 -7.54 -11.15 1.28
C ARG A 191 -7.64 -12.25 0.22
N GLY A 192 -7.53 -13.51 0.65
CA GLY A 192 -7.67 -14.68 -0.21
C GLY A 192 -6.50 -14.88 -1.19
N ARG A 193 -6.78 -15.72 -2.17
CA ARG A 193 -5.83 -16.09 -3.24
C ARG A 193 -5.72 -14.96 -4.26
N GLU A 194 -4.62 -14.97 -5.00
CA GLU A 194 -4.28 -13.94 -5.97
C GLU A 194 -5.22 -13.97 -7.19
N ARG A 195 -5.71 -12.79 -7.54
CA ARG A 195 -6.50 -12.52 -8.73
C ARG A 195 -6.22 -11.11 -9.26
N SER A 196 -6.16 -11.00 -10.57
CA SER A 196 -5.83 -9.77 -11.28
C SER A 196 -7.06 -9.11 -11.86
N ARG A 197 -7.10 -7.79 -11.80
CA ARG A 197 -8.14 -6.97 -12.39
C ARG A 197 -7.92 -6.86 -13.90
N GLU A 198 -9.01 -6.76 -14.66
CA GLU A 198 -8.97 -6.62 -16.10
C GLU A 198 -8.18 -5.39 -16.57
N PRO A 199 -7.26 -5.53 -17.55
CA PRO A 199 -6.45 -4.42 -18.05
C PRO A 199 -7.28 -3.24 -18.56
N GLN A 200 -8.34 -3.48 -19.29
CA GLN A 200 -9.23 -2.44 -19.84
C GLN A 200 -9.90 -1.62 -18.75
N SER A 201 -10.32 -2.27 -17.67
CA SER A 201 -10.88 -1.60 -16.49
C SER A 201 -9.84 -0.69 -15.80
N ILE A 202 -8.58 -1.16 -15.70
CA ILE A 202 -7.47 -0.37 -15.16
C ILE A 202 -7.21 0.86 -16.05
N MET A 203 -7.11 0.67 -17.36
CA MET A 203 -6.89 1.76 -18.33
C MET A 203 -8.03 2.79 -18.30
N ALA A 204 -9.28 2.34 -18.19
CA ALA A 204 -10.44 3.23 -18.09
C ALA A 204 -10.40 4.08 -16.82
N GLU A 205 -10.05 3.49 -15.67
CA GLU A 205 -9.88 4.24 -14.41
C GLU A 205 -8.74 5.27 -14.51
N ILE A 206 -7.61 4.90 -15.11
CA ILE A 206 -6.48 5.82 -15.31
C ILE A 206 -6.87 6.96 -16.26
N GLN A 207 -7.64 6.67 -17.31
CA GLN A 207 -8.15 7.70 -18.22
C GLN A 207 -9.09 8.70 -17.51
N ASP A 208 -9.96 8.22 -16.63
CA ASP A 208 -10.82 9.08 -15.81
C ASP A 208 -9.98 9.97 -14.88
N LEU A 209 -8.96 9.41 -14.23
CA LEU A 209 -8.01 10.16 -13.41
C LEU A 209 -7.26 11.22 -14.22
N TRP A 210 -6.81 10.87 -15.42
CA TRP A 210 -6.15 11.80 -16.33
C TRP A 210 -7.06 12.97 -16.69
N ASN A 211 -8.31 12.69 -17.06
CA ASN A 211 -9.33 13.69 -17.40
C ASN A 211 -9.65 14.62 -16.22
N LYS A 212 -9.57 14.13 -14.99
CA LYS A 212 -9.72 14.88 -13.74
C LYS A 212 -8.45 15.67 -13.32
N GLY A 213 -7.38 15.59 -14.11
CA GLY A 213 -6.16 16.37 -13.88
C GLY A 213 -5.15 15.75 -12.94
N PHE A 214 -5.30 14.47 -12.58
CA PHE A 214 -4.28 13.75 -11.81
C PHE A 214 -2.96 13.65 -12.57
N LYS A 215 -1.85 13.73 -11.85
CA LYS A 215 -0.49 13.77 -12.39
C LYS A 215 0.33 12.50 -12.11
N GLU A 216 -0.04 11.77 -11.08
CA GLU A 216 0.65 10.54 -10.68
C GLU A 216 -0.35 9.47 -10.25
N ILE A 217 -0.08 8.23 -10.65
CA ILE A 217 -0.77 7.04 -10.14
C ILE A 217 0.23 6.10 -9.49
N THR A 218 -0.28 5.30 -8.54
CA THR A 218 0.46 4.15 -7.99
C THR A 218 -0.35 2.89 -8.22
N LEU A 219 0.19 1.97 -9.02
CA LEU A 219 -0.37 0.63 -9.20
C LEU A 219 -0.18 -0.16 -7.91
N LEU A 220 -1.26 -0.69 -7.34
CA LEU A 220 -1.28 -1.36 -6.04
C LEU A 220 -1.69 -2.82 -6.14
N GLY A 221 -1.02 -3.63 -5.31
CA GLY A 221 -1.36 -5.02 -5.06
C GLY A 221 -0.66 -5.52 -3.80
N GLN A 222 -0.86 -6.76 -3.43
CA GLN A 222 -0.08 -7.45 -2.40
C GLN A 222 1.24 -7.98 -2.96
N ASN A 223 1.29 -8.17 -4.29
CA ASN A 223 2.46 -8.48 -5.10
C ASN A 223 2.11 -8.04 -6.53
N VAL A 224 2.56 -6.86 -6.96
CA VAL A 224 2.17 -6.31 -8.26
C VAL A 224 2.87 -7.00 -9.42
N ASP A 225 4.11 -7.46 -9.22
CA ASP A 225 4.92 -8.11 -10.25
C ASP A 225 4.33 -9.44 -10.71
N SER A 226 3.48 -10.04 -9.86
CA SER A 226 2.81 -11.29 -10.17
C SER A 226 1.49 -11.12 -10.92
N TYR A 227 1.11 -9.88 -11.26
CA TYR A 227 -0.12 -9.61 -12.03
C TYR A 227 -0.17 -10.51 -13.27
N LEU A 228 -1.31 -11.20 -13.44
CA LEU A 228 -1.60 -12.04 -14.58
C LEU A 228 -3.12 -12.10 -14.80
N TRP A 229 -3.61 -11.43 -15.83
CA TRP A 229 -5.00 -11.50 -16.22
C TRP A 229 -5.16 -12.37 -17.49
N TYR A 230 -6.09 -13.30 -17.48
CA TYR A 230 -6.35 -14.23 -18.58
C TYR A 230 -7.86 -14.48 -18.79
N GLY A 231 -8.68 -13.45 -18.50
CA GLY A 231 -10.14 -13.52 -18.58
C GLY A 231 -10.84 -13.59 -17.23
N GLY A 232 -10.08 -13.42 -16.12
CA GLY A 232 -10.59 -13.49 -14.74
C GLY A 232 -10.25 -14.79 -14.01
N GLY A 233 -10.61 -14.87 -12.72
CA GLY A 233 -10.33 -16.01 -11.87
C GLY A 233 -9.01 -15.95 -11.11
N LEU A 234 -8.62 -17.05 -10.45
CA LEU A 234 -7.42 -17.13 -9.62
C LEU A 234 -6.17 -17.35 -10.46
N LYS A 235 -5.08 -16.63 -10.18
CA LYS A 235 -3.78 -16.79 -10.87
C LYS A 235 -3.32 -18.25 -10.93
N LYS A 236 -3.45 -19.00 -9.84
CA LYS A 236 -3.04 -20.42 -9.77
C LYS A 236 -3.75 -21.32 -10.79
N ASP A 237 -4.95 -20.94 -11.26
CA ASP A 237 -5.75 -21.74 -12.19
C ASP A 237 -5.33 -21.52 -13.65
N PHE A 238 -4.43 -20.56 -13.91
CA PHE A 238 -3.88 -20.28 -15.26
C PHE A 238 -3.23 -21.50 -15.93
N VAL A 239 -2.67 -22.41 -15.15
CA VAL A 239 -2.11 -23.66 -15.66
C VAL A 239 -3.13 -24.47 -16.46
N ASN A 240 -4.41 -24.37 -16.10
CA ASN A 240 -5.54 -25.04 -16.74
C ASN A 240 -6.27 -24.16 -17.76
N ALA A 241 -5.78 -22.93 -18.02
CA ALA A 241 -6.39 -22.01 -18.97
C ALA A 241 -6.33 -22.58 -20.40
N SER A 242 -7.36 -22.25 -21.21
CA SER A 242 -7.38 -22.62 -22.62
C SER A 242 -6.24 -21.93 -23.40
N GLU A 243 -5.88 -22.48 -24.56
CA GLU A 243 -4.86 -21.88 -25.42
C GLU A 243 -5.21 -20.43 -25.84
N MET A 244 -6.49 -20.14 -26.04
CA MET A 244 -6.97 -18.77 -26.31
C MET A 244 -6.69 -17.86 -25.11
N GLN A 245 -7.04 -18.28 -23.90
CA GLN A 245 -6.79 -17.51 -22.68
C GLN A 245 -5.29 -17.27 -22.45
N LYS A 246 -4.45 -18.28 -22.67
CA LYS A 246 -2.99 -18.14 -22.59
C LYS A 246 -2.45 -17.15 -23.62
N ALA A 247 -2.95 -17.20 -24.86
CA ALA A 247 -2.53 -16.31 -25.93
C ALA A 247 -2.96 -14.84 -25.73
N THR A 248 -4.03 -14.60 -24.97
CA THR A 248 -4.57 -13.25 -24.69
C THR A 248 -4.26 -12.78 -23.26
N ALA A 249 -3.50 -13.54 -22.50
CA ALA A 249 -3.12 -13.19 -21.15
C ALA A 249 -2.24 -11.91 -21.15
N VAL A 250 -2.44 -11.10 -20.12
CA VAL A 250 -1.66 -9.88 -19.89
C VAL A 250 -0.96 -10.00 -18.55
N ASP A 251 0.36 -9.94 -18.54
CA ASP A 251 1.18 -9.94 -17.35
C ASP A 251 1.52 -8.51 -16.87
N PHE A 252 2.32 -8.41 -15.80
CA PHE A 252 2.67 -7.12 -15.23
C PHE A 252 3.54 -6.27 -16.17
N GLU A 253 4.46 -6.89 -16.90
CA GLU A 253 5.31 -6.21 -17.89
C GLU A 253 4.44 -5.51 -18.94
N GLN A 254 3.53 -6.28 -19.56
CA GLN A 254 2.64 -5.78 -20.59
C GLN A 254 1.69 -4.71 -20.06
N LEU A 255 1.10 -4.90 -18.86
CA LEU A 255 0.25 -3.89 -18.23
C LEU A 255 1.01 -2.59 -17.96
N LEU A 256 2.23 -2.69 -17.40
CA LEU A 256 3.07 -1.53 -17.09
C LEU A 256 3.42 -0.76 -18.37
N GLU A 257 3.75 -1.46 -19.46
CA GLU A 257 4.01 -0.87 -20.75
C GLU A 257 2.77 -0.19 -21.36
N MET A 258 1.60 -0.87 -21.31
CA MET A 258 0.33 -0.29 -21.78
C MET A 258 0.01 1.03 -21.07
N VAL A 259 0.15 1.06 -19.74
CA VAL A 259 -0.11 2.26 -18.94
C VAL A 259 0.90 3.36 -19.27
N ALA A 260 2.19 3.02 -19.37
CA ALA A 260 3.25 4.01 -19.62
C ALA A 260 3.13 4.64 -21.01
N ALA A 261 2.85 3.83 -22.02
CA ALA A 261 2.67 4.30 -23.40
C ALA A 261 1.35 5.08 -23.58
N GLY A 262 0.27 4.64 -22.90
CA GLY A 262 -1.05 5.29 -22.99
C GLY A 262 -1.10 6.67 -22.33
N PHE A 263 -0.29 6.89 -21.27
CA PHE A 263 -0.30 8.13 -20.49
C PHE A 263 1.13 8.71 -20.32
N PRO A 264 1.77 9.18 -21.37
CA PRO A 264 3.19 9.57 -21.35
C PRO A 264 3.51 10.78 -20.44
N LYS A 265 2.52 11.59 -20.09
CA LYS A 265 2.65 12.73 -19.18
C LYS A 265 2.11 12.43 -17.75
N MET A 266 1.70 11.22 -17.47
CA MET A 266 1.34 10.77 -16.13
C MET A 266 2.51 10.00 -15.53
N ARG A 267 2.92 10.37 -14.32
CA ARG A 267 3.95 9.64 -13.57
C ARG A 267 3.35 8.35 -13.00
N ILE A 268 4.04 7.24 -13.19
CA ILE A 268 3.59 5.91 -12.81
C ILE A 268 4.51 5.35 -11.74
N ARG A 269 3.92 4.96 -10.60
CA ARG A 269 4.57 4.18 -9.54
C ARG A 269 3.89 2.83 -9.44
N PHE A 270 4.61 1.88 -8.89
CA PHE A 270 4.04 0.61 -8.45
C PHE A 270 4.58 0.26 -7.06
N SER A 271 3.88 -0.57 -6.33
CA SER A 271 4.23 -0.86 -4.95
C SER A 271 3.99 -2.32 -4.61
N THR A 272 4.94 -2.88 -3.85
CA THR A 272 4.94 -4.24 -3.34
C THR A 272 5.31 -5.27 -4.40
N SER A 273 6.61 -5.36 -4.69
CA SER A 273 7.23 -6.40 -5.51
C SER A 273 7.65 -7.60 -4.67
N ASN A 274 7.86 -8.74 -5.31
CA ASN A 274 8.50 -9.89 -4.70
C ASN A 274 9.75 -10.28 -5.51
N PRO A 275 10.89 -10.55 -4.87
CA PRO A 275 12.13 -10.87 -5.59
C PRO A 275 11.99 -11.97 -6.64
N GLN A 276 11.18 -12.99 -6.39
CA GLN A 276 10.95 -14.09 -7.33
C GLN A 276 10.13 -13.73 -8.57
N ASP A 277 9.30 -12.67 -8.47
CA ASP A 277 8.39 -12.25 -9.54
C ASP A 277 8.92 -11.03 -10.31
N MET A 278 10.02 -10.40 -9.84
CA MET A 278 10.68 -9.28 -10.52
C MET A 278 11.54 -9.78 -11.68
N HIS A 279 10.94 -9.96 -12.85
CA HIS A 279 11.63 -10.40 -14.05
C HIS A 279 12.43 -9.28 -14.70
N GLU A 280 13.49 -9.66 -15.41
CA GLU A 280 14.39 -8.72 -16.13
C GLU A 280 13.65 -7.88 -17.17
N SER A 281 12.63 -8.44 -17.82
CA SER A 281 11.77 -7.75 -18.78
C SER A 281 11.05 -6.54 -18.18
N ILE A 282 10.59 -6.63 -16.92
CA ILE A 282 9.99 -5.50 -16.18
C ILE A 282 11.01 -4.37 -16.02
N LEU A 283 12.29 -4.70 -15.73
CA LEU A 283 13.36 -3.72 -15.60
C LEU A 283 13.61 -2.98 -16.91
N HIS A 284 13.54 -3.67 -18.04
CA HIS A 284 13.66 -3.05 -19.35
C HIS A 284 12.50 -2.09 -19.65
N VAL A 285 11.26 -2.42 -19.26
CA VAL A 285 10.12 -1.49 -19.36
C VAL A 285 10.33 -0.26 -18.48
N ILE A 286 10.82 -0.44 -17.24
CA ILE A 286 11.14 0.68 -16.34
C ILE A 286 12.23 1.58 -16.96
N ALA A 287 13.26 1.00 -17.58
CA ALA A 287 14.32 1.77 -18.23
C ALA A 287 13.84 2.52 -19.48
N LYS A 288 12.95 1.88 -20.27
CA LYS A 288 12.42 2.39 -21.55
C LYS A 288 11.54 3.63 -21.37
N TYR A 289 10.67 3.64 -20.35
CA TYR A 289 9.66 4.68 -20.18
C TYR A 289 10.06 5.70 -19.10
N PRO A 290 10.29 6.98 -19.45
CA PRO A 290 10.74 8.01 -18.49
C PRO A 290 9.67 8.39 -17.46
N ASN A 291 8.39 8.18 -17.76
CA ASN A 291 7.27 8.44 -16.86
C ASN A 291 7.05 7.33 -15.80
N ILE A 292 7.74 6.19 -15.92
CA ILE A 292 7.79 5.20 -14.85
C ILE A 292 8.84 5.60 -13.82
N CYS A 293 8.44 5.68 -12.57
CA CYS A 293 9.32 6.02 -11.45
C CYS A 293 10.44 4.99 -11.25
N LYS A 294 11.65 5.48 -11.04
CA LYS A 294 12.86 4.67 -10.83
C LYS A 294 12.98 4.29 -9.34
N HIS A 295 11.94 3.71 -8.79
CA HIS A 295 11.89 3.21 -7.42
C HIS A 295 11.27 1.81 -7.39
N ILE A 296 12.01 0.86 -6.82
CA ILE A 296 11.60 -0.54 -6.68
C ILE A 296 11.56 -0.87 -5.18
N HIS A 297 10.35 -1.19 -4.68
CA HIS A 297 10.18 -1.71 -3.33
C HIS A 297 10.25 -3.23 -3.38
N LEU A 298 11.34 -3.82 -2.87
CA LEU A 298 11.69 -5.22 -3.01
C LEU A 298 11.94 -5.89 -1.65
N PRO A 299 10.88 -6.26 -0.90
CA PRO A 299 10.96 -6.84 0.43
C PRO A 299 11.73 -8.17 0.43
N VAL A 300 12.92 -8.22 1.03
CA VAL A 300 13.72 -9.44 1.18
C VAL A 300 13.40 -10.20 2.46
N GLN A 301 13.07 -9.49 3.55
CA GLN A 301 12.69 -9.93 4.89
C GLN A 301 13.87 -10.41 5.76
N SER A 302 14.86 -11.15 5.23
CA SER A 302 16.06 -11.62 5.90
C SER A 302 17.22 -11.75 4.91
N GLY A 303 18.45 -11.68 5.38
CA GLY A 303 19.66 -11.96 4.60
C GLY A 303 20.17 -13.39 4.74
N SER A 304 19.56 -14.20 5.58
CA SER A 304 19.96 -15.61 5.81
C SER A 304 19.12 -16.56 4.97
N ASN A 305 19.77 -17.44 4.19
CA ASN A 305 19.10 -18.50 3.42
C ASN A 305 18.27 -19.44 4.31
N ARG A 306 18.76 -19.72 5.52
CA ARG A 306 18.04 -20.57 6.47
C ARG A 306 16.73 -19.91 6.90
N ILE A 307 16.76 -18.65 7.27
CA ILE A 307 15.57 -17.89 7.69
C ILE A 307 14.62 -17.62 6.51
N LEU A 308 15.13 -17.33 5.33
CA LEU A 308 14.31 -17.20 4.12
C LEU A 308 13.51 -18.49 3.84
N LYS A 309 14.13 -19.66 4.01
CA LYS A 309 13.46 -20.95 3.88
C LYS A 309 12.37 -21.14 4.95
N GLU A 310 12.65 -20.82 6.22
CA GLU A 310 11.67 -20.88 7.30
C GLU A 310 10.51 -19.90 7.09
N MET A 311 10.78 -18.75 6.48
CA MET A 311 9.78 -17.76 6.07
C MET A 311 8.97 -18.20 4.83
N ASN A 312 9.29 -19.33 4.21
CA ASN A 312 8.75 -19.78 2.92
C ASN A 312 8.95 -18.73 1.82
N ARG A 313 10.14 -18.13 1.77
CA ARG A 313 10.57 -17.28 0.65
C ARG A 313 11.21 -18.16 -0.42
N LEU A 314 10.80 -17.93 -1.68
CA LEU A 314 11.20 -18.79 -2.80
C LEU A 314 12.42 -18.23 -3.55
N HIS A 315 13.29 -17.50 -2.86
CA HIS A 315 14.56 -17.01 -3.36
C HIS A 315 15.65 -17.19 -2.31
N SER A 316 16.86 -17.37 -2.75
CA SER A 316 18.06 -17.35 -1.91
C SER A 316 18.63 -15.94 -1.80
N ARG A 317 19.55 -15.76 -0.85
CA ARG A 317 20.37 -14.55 -0.71
C ARG A 317 21.12 -14.22 -2.00
N GLU A 318 21.73 -15.22 -2.62
CA GLU A 318 22.55 -15.11 -3.83
C GLU A 318 21.70 -14.68 -5.04
N GLU A 319 20.52 -15.26 -5.21
CA GLU A 319 19.56 -14.87 -6.24
C GLU A 319 19.08 -13.42 -6.03
N TYR A 320 18.85 -13.03 -4.78
CA TYR A 320 18.50 -11.64 -4.47
C TYR A 320 19.64 -10.68 -4.80
N MET A 321 20.88 -10.99 -4.45
CA MET A 321 22.05 -10.16 -4.79
C MET A 321 22.21 -10.04 -6.30
N ALA A 322 22.08 -11.14 -7.05
CA ALA A 322 22.12 -11.12 -8.51
C ALA A 322 21.00 -10.26 -9.12
N LEU A 323 19.79 -10.29 -8.54
CA LEU A 323 18.69 -9.41 -8.97
C LEU A 323 19.04 -7.94 -8.71
N ILE A 324 19.62 -7.60 -7.56
CA ILE A 324 20.07 -6.24 -7.26
C ILE A 324 21.10 -5.75 -8.29
N ASP A 325 22.05 -6.60 -8.68
CA ASP A 325 23.06 -6.26 -9.69
C ASP A 325 22.43 -6.02 -11.07
N LYS A 326 21.45 -6.83 -11.46
CA LYS A 326 20.68 -6.64 -12.68
C LYS A 326 19.89 -5.31 -12.65
N ILE A 327 19.22 -5.01 -11.53
CA ILE A 327 18.50 -3.73 -11.36
C ILE A 327 19.46 -2.56 -11.58
N ARG A 328 20.65 -2.60 -10.99
CA ARG A 328 21.65 -1.54 -11.12
C ARG A 328 22.25 -1.44 -12.52
N ALA A 329 22.39 -2.56 -13.21
CA ALA A 329 22.89 -2.58 -14.59
C ALA A 329 21.87 -2.02 -15.59
N ILE A 330 20.57 -2.35 -15.44
CA ILE A 330 19.51 -1.98 -16.39
C ILE A 330 18.90 -0.61 -16.04
N VAL A 331 18.74 -0.31 -14.74
CA VAL A 331 18.17 0.94 -14.23
C VAL A 331 19.14 1.56 -13.21
N PRO A 332 20.26 2.14 -13.65
CA PRO A 332 21.38 2.53 -12.76
C PRO A 332 21.01 3.62 -11.74
N ASP A 333 19.98 4.41 -12.01
CA ASP A 333 19.46 5.46 -11.12
C ASP A 333 18.30 4.97 -10.24
N ALA A 334 18.01 3.67 -10.22
CA ALA A 334 16.94 3.13 -9.39
C ALA A 334 17.24 3.27 -7.90
N SER A 335 16.27 3.77 -7.15
CA SER A 335 16.24 3.61 -5.70
C SER A 335 15.60 2.27 -5.33
N ILE A 336 16.21 1.58 -4.37
CA ILE A 336 15.73 0.28 -3.88
C ILE A 336 15.35 0.43 -2.42
N SER A 337 14.15 -0.03 -2.07
CA SER A 337 13.69 -0.12 -0.70
C SER A 337 13.30 -1.55 -0.33
N GLN A 338 13.29 -1.86 0.96
CA GLN A 338 13.11 -3.19 1.48
C GLN A 338 12.21 -3.20 2.73
N ASP A 339 11.73 -4.41 3.09
CA ASP A 339 11.23 -4.75 4.41
C ASP A 339 12.17 -5.78 5.04
N MET A 340 12.45 -5.62 6.36
CA MET A 340 13.25 -6.54 7.18
C MET A 340 12.50 -6.91 8.45
N ILE A 341 12.59 -8.17 8.83
CA ILE A 341 12.06 -8.70 10.09
C ILE A 341 13.24 -9.18 10.95
N ALA A 342 13.42 -8.57 12.11
CA ALA A 342 14.41 -8.98 13.12
C ALA A 342 13.78 -9.94 14.12
N GLY A 343 14.49 -10.99 14.49
CA GLY A 343 14.06 -11.94 15.52
C GLY A 343 12.93 -12.86 15.08
N PHE A 344 12.92 -13.29 13.82
CA PHE A 344 12.01 -14.35 13.37
C PHE A 344 12.29 -15.65 14.19
N PRO A 345 11.28 -16.49 14.49
CA PRO A 345 11.49 -17.73 15.23
C PRO A 345 12.72 -18.53 14.72
N THR A 346 13.53 -18.99 15.65
CA THR A 346 14.80 -19.71 15.43
C THR A 346 15.98 -18.87 14.88
N GLU A 347 15.82 -17.58 14.62
CA GLU A 347 16.90 -16.73 14.10
C GLU A 347 18.09 -16.71 15.06
N THR A 348 19.27 -17.14 14.59
CA THR A 348 20.53 -17.12 15.35
C THR A 348 21.27 -15.77 15.16
N GLU A 349 22.40 -15.60 15.85
CA GLU A 349 23.22 -14.41 15.65
C GLU A 349 23.89 -14.42 14.26
N GLU A 350 24.30 -15.58 13.76
CA GLU A 350 24.84 -15.74 12.42
C GLU A 350 23.84 -15.33 11.35
N ASP A 351 22.56 -15.72 11.48
CA ASP A 351 21.49 -15.29 10.57
C ASP A 351 21.30 -13.79 10.58
N HIS A 352 21.40 -13.17 11.77
CA HIS A 352 21.32 -11.71 11.90
C HIS A 352 22.52 -11.03 11.21
N GLN A 353 23.74 -11.55 11.39
CA GLN A 353 24.93 -11.02 10.70
C GLN A 353 24.83 -11.18 9.17
N ASP A 354 24.25 -12.28 8.67
CA ASP A 354 23.93 -12.43 7.26
C ASP A 354 23.01 -11.32 6.77
N THR A 355 22.00 -10.94 7.56
CA THR A 355 21.09 -9.85 7.25
C THR A 355 21.82 -8.52 7.16
N LEU A 356 22.67 -8.20 8.14
CA LEU A 356 23.46 -6.96 8.13
C LEU A 356 24.43 -6.92 6.94
N SER A 357 25.10 -8.03 6.64
CA SER A 357 26.02 -8.09 5.50
C SER A 357 25.33 -7.99 4.14
N LEU A 358 24.09 -8.47 3.99
CA LEU A 358 23.28 -8.21 2.80
C LEU A 358 22.93 -6.72 2.68
N MET A 359 22.56 -6.06 3.79
CA MET A 359 22.28 -4.63 3.79
C MET A 359 23.51 -3.81 3.38
N GLU A 360 24.71 -4.18 3.85
CA GLU A 360 25.97 -3.54 3.44
C GLU A 360 26.27 -3.72 1.95
N TYR A 361 25.94 -4.87 1.38
CA TYR A 361 26.05 -5.10 -0.06
C TYR A 361 25.10 -4.23 -0.88
N VAL A 362 23.81 -4.20 -0.47
CA VAL A 362 22.77 -3.50 -1.24
C VAL A 362 22.79 -1.98 -0.99
N LYS A 363 23.03 -1.52 0.23
CA LYS A 363 22.94 -0.10 0.64
C LYS A 363 21.61 0.51 0.18
N TYR A 364 20.53 0.06 0.78
CA TYR A 364 19.18 0.49 0.44
C TYR A 364 18.96 2.00 0.63
N ASN A 365 18.17 2.61 -0.24
CA ASN A 365 17.81 4.02 -0.13
C ASN A 365 16.92 4.28 1.09
N PHE A 366 16.02 3.36 1.39
CA PHE A 366 15.21 3.35 2.61
C PHE A 366 14.64 1.96 2.86
N GLY A 367 14.06 1.72 4.04
CA GLY A 367 13.49 0.44 4.39
C GLY A 367 12.49 0.55 5.52
N TYR A 368 11.72 -0.51 5.71
CA TYR A 368 10.82 -0.68 6.83
C TYR A 368 11.29 -1.88 7.64
N MET A 369 11.60 -1.66 8.89
CA MET A 369 12.20 -2.63 9.77
C MET A 369 11.26 -2.92 10.93
N TYR A 370 11.06 -4.19 11.26
CA TYR A 370 10.13 -4.64 12.28
C TYR A 370 10.78 -5.72 13.14
N SER A 371 10.46 -5.75 14.44
CA SER A 371 10.60 -6.97 15.23
C SER A 371 9.54 -7.98 14.79
N TYR A 372 9.90 -9.25 14.75
CA TYR A 372 8.91 -10.30 14.57
C TYR A 372 7.86 -10.20 15.68
N SER A 373 6.62 -10.32 15.29
CA SER A 373 5.48 -10.41 16.19
C SER A 373 4.55 -11.49 15.66
N GLU A 374 4.27 -12.47 16.50
CA GLU A 374 3.38 -13.57 16.14
C GLU A 374 2.01 -13.06 15.69
N ARG A 375 1.49 -13.64 14.62
CA ARG A 375 0.17 -13.35 14.09
C ARG A 375 -0.71 -14.58 14.16
N PRO A 376 -1.79 -14.57 14.96
CA PRO A 376 -2.73 -15.68 15.01
C PRO A 376 -3.23 -16.07 13.62
N GLY A 377 -3.29 -17.37 13.35
CA GLY A 377 -3.75 -17.89 12.06
C GLY A 377 -2.69 -18.03 10.97
N THR A 378 -1.51 -17.42 11.10
CA THR A 378 -0.39 -17.62 10.17
C THR A 378 0.26 -18.98 10.36
N LEU A 379 1.03 -19.44 9.36
CA LEU A 379 1.76 -20.69 9.48
C LEU A 379 2.83 -20.64 10.58
N ALA A 380 3.56 -19.54 10.71
CA ALA A 380 4.52 -19.32 11.78
C ALA A 380 3.85 -19.36 13.15
N GLY A 381 2.77 -18.57 13.37
CA GLY A 381 2.05 -18.54 14.64
C GLY A 381 1.39 -19.87 15.05
N ARG A 382 1.13 -20.78 14.09
CA ARG A 382 0.57 -22.11 14.38
C ARG A 382 1.60 -23.19 14.63
N LYS A 383 2.80 -23.07 14.02
CA LYS A 383 3.79 -24.16 13.94
C LYS A 383 5.12 -23.83 14.58
N MET A 384 5.45 -22.57 14.79
CA MET A 384 6.74 -22.13 15.30
C MET A 384 6.53 -21.49 16.68
N LYS A 385 7.41 -21.81 17.60
CA LYS A 385 7.49 -21.12 18.88
C LYS A 385 8.30 -19.84 18.68
N ASP A 386 7.80 -18.73 19.16
CA ASP A 386 8.57 -17.49 19.24
C ASP A 386 9.61 -17.64 20.37
N ASP A 387 10.82 -18.04 19.98
CA ASP A 387 11.91 -18.44 20.87
C ASP A 387 13.05 -17.41 20.95
N VAL A 388 12.92 -16.28 20.22
CA VAL A 388 13.88 -15.18 20.29
C VAL A 388 13.43 -14.19 21.34
N GLU A 389 14.25 -13.95 22.37
CA GLU A 389 13.94 -13.01 23.45
C GLU A 389 13.69 -11.61 22.93
N GLU A 390 12.72 -10.90 23.53
CA GLU A 390 12.35 -9.54 23.15
C GLU A 390 13.53 -8.55 23.21
N ALA A 391 14.43 -8.70 24.19
CA ALA A 391 15.64 -7.89 24.28
C ALA A 391 16.57 -8.11 23.08
N THR A 392 16.69 -9.35 22.62
CA THR A 392 17.47 -9.72 21.42
C THR A 392 16.83 -9.16 20.16
N LYS A 393 15.50 -9.30 20.00
CA LYS A 393 14.77 -8.69 18.88
C LYS A 393 14.97 -7.17 18.83
N ALA A 394 14.85 -6.50 19.98
CA ALA A 394 15.01 -5.05 20.07
C ALA A 394 16.44 -4.61 19.69
N ARG A 395 17.49 -5.31 20.17
CA ARG A 395 18.89 -5.06 19.80
C ARG A 395 19.11 -5.23 18.31
N ARG A 396 18.72 -6.38 17.75
CA ARG A 396 18.86 -6.66 16.31
C ARG A 396 18.12 -5.66 15.45
N LEU A 397 16.90 -5.29 15.83
CA LEU A 397 16.15 -4.25 15.13
C LEU A 397 16.90 -2.91 15.16
N GLN A 398 17.48 -2.52 16.30
CA GLN A 398 18.22 -1.27 16.42
C GLN A 398 19.46 -1.28 15.50
N GLU A 399 20.21 -2.37 15.45
CA GLU A 399 21.37 -2.53 14.56
C GLU A 399 20.98 -2.39 13.07
N ILE A 400 19.86 -3.00 12.66
CA ILE A 400 19.30 -2.86 11.29
C ILE A 400 18.89 -1.41 11.03
N VAL A 401 18.25 -0.74 11.98
CA VAL A 401 17.83 0.67 11.85
C VAL A 401 19.02 1.59 11.70
N ASP A 402 20.05 1.42 12.54
CA ASP A 402 21.26 2.25 12.51
C ASP A 402 22.01 2.10 11.18
N LEU A 403 22.12 0.86 10.69
CA LEU A 403 22.74 0.57 9.41
C LEU A 403 21.93 1.17 8.24
N GLN A 404 20.61 1.05 8.29
CA GLN A 404 19.73 1.64 7.28
C GLN A 404 19.83 3.17 7.26
N GLN A 405 19.99 3.81 8.40
CA GLN A 405 20.16 5.28 8.45
C GLN A 405 21.47 5.72 7.79
N LYS A 406 22.57 4.97 7.99
CA LYS A 406 23.85 5.22 7.29
C LYS A 406 23.68 5.06 5.77
N HIS A 407 23.04 3.98 5.34
CA HIS A 407 22.81 3.75 3.91
C HIS A 407 21.90 4.80 3.29
N ALA A 408 20.82 5.18 3.97
CA ALA A 408 19.93 6.24 3.50
C ALA A 408 20.63 7.59 3.35
N TRP A 409 21.54 7.92 4.28
CA TRP A 409 22.38 9.11 4.17
C TRP A 409 23.29 9.01 2.94
N PHE A 410 24.07 7.92 2.82
CA PHE A 410 24.97 7.67 1.69
C PHE A 410 24.24 7.81 0.33
N ARG A 411 23.05 7.19 0.20
CA ARG A 411 22.24 7.26 -1.02
C ARG A 411 21.66 8.65 -1.27
N SER A 412 21.37 9.42 -0.24
CA SER A 412 20.87 10.79 -0.37
C SER A 412 21.98 11.74 -0.82
N GLU A 413 23.22 11.54 -0.34
CA GLU A 413 24.38 12.34 -0.79
C GLU A 413 24.67 12.21 -2.28
N GLU A 414 24.39 11.05 -2.89
CA GLU A 414 24.55 10.85 -4.34
C GLU A 414 23.72 11.82 -5.19
N PHE A 415 22.69 12.46 -4.63
CA PHE A 415 21.83 13.44 -5.31
C PHE A 415 22.35 14.87 -5.20
N VAL A 416 23.24 15.19 -4.28
CA VAL A 416 23.76 16.55 -4.12
C VAL A 416 24.52 16.98 -5.38
N GLY A 417 24.18 18.15 -5.91
CA GLY A 417 24.69 18.68 -7.16
C GLY A 417 23.93 18.22 -8.42
N LYS A 418 23.08 17.19 -8.32
CA LYS A 418 22.23 16.73 -9.44
C LYS A 418 20.93 17.53 -9.54
N THR A 419 20.37 17.58 -10.74
CA THR A 419 19.01 18.08 -11.00
C THR A 419 18.05 16.91 -11.03
N VAL A 420 16.94 17.01 -10.29
CA VAL A 420 15.88 15.99 -10.25
C VAL A 420 14.53 16.61 -10.57
N GLU A 421 13.69 15.86 -11.26
CA GLU A 421 12.30 16.23 -11.49
C GLU A 421 11.43 15.90 -10.28
N VAL A 422 10.68 16.87 -9.80
CA VAL A 422 9.84 16.78 -8.59
C VAL A 422 8.39 17.10 -8.94
N LEU A 423 7.46 16.21 -8.60
CA LEU A 423 6.04 16.55 -8.57
C LEU A 423 5.73 17.28 -7.26
N VAL A 424 5.24 18.50 -7.35
CA VAL A 424 4.85 19.32 -6.19
C VAL A 424 3.56 18.76 -5.59
N GLU A 425 3.64 18.17 -4.40
CA GLU A 425 2.49 17.51 -3.78
C GLU A 425 1.79 18.38 -2.74
N LYS A 426 2.51 19.29 -2.10
CA LYS A 426 2.00 20.11 -0.98
C LYS A 426 2.98 21.20 -0.58
N VAL A 427 2.50 22.09 0.30
CA VAL A 427 3.36 22.99 1.09
C VAL A 427 4.14 22.18 2.12
N SER A 428 5.40 22.53 2.35
CA SER A 428 6.26 21.90 3.35
C SER A 428 5.64 22.00 4.75
N LYS A 429 5.75 20.93 5.56
CA LYS A 429 5.28 20.96 6.96
C LYS A 429 6.10 21.89 7.86
N LYS A 430 7.38 22.14 7.49
CA LYS A 430 8.33 22.92 8.29
C LYS A 430 8.39 24.39 7.91
N SER A 431 7.93 24.75 6.72
CA SER A 431 7.94 26.13 6.22
C SER A 431 6.77 26.36 5.28
N LYS A 432 6.06 27.48 5.46
CA LYS A 432 4.98 27.88 4.55
C LYS A 432 5.51 28.45 3.23
N ASP A 433 6.80 28.79 3.18
CA ASP A 433 7.47 29.37 2.02
C ASP A 433 8.17 28.34 1.16
N GLU A 434 8.03 27.05 1.48
CA GLU A 434 8.60 25.94 0.75
C GLU A 434 7.53 24.98 0.25
N PHE A 435 7.75 24.42 -0.94
CA PHE A 435 7.03 23.25 -1.42
C PHE A 435 7.73 21.95 -1.02
N SER A 436 6.95 20.89 -0.97
CA SER A 436 7.42 19.52 -0.80
C SER A 436 6.76 18.62 -1.83
N GLY A 437 7.57 17.79 -2.47
CA GLY A 437 7.14 16.79 -3.42
C GLY A 437 8.07 15.60 -3.43
N ARG A 438 7.87 14.65 -4.35
CA ARG A 438 8.76 13.50 -4.52
C ARG A 438 9.34 13.48 -5.94
N ASN A 439 10.60 13.04 -6.01
CA ASN A 439 11.25 12.74 -7.29
C ASN A 439 10.87 11.34 -7.81
N SER A 440 11.42 10.94 -8.96
CA SER A 440 11.22 9.60 -9.54
C SER A 440 11.63 8.48 -8.58
N GLN A 441 12.67 8.66 -7.77
CA GLN A 441 13.20 7.70 -6.81
C GLN A 441 12.43 7.65 -5.48
N SER A 442 11.24 8.25 -5.40
CA SER A 442 10.40 8.34 -4.18
C SER A 442 11.03 9.09 -3.01
N ILE A 443 12.09 9.88 -3.22
CA ILE A 443 12.71 10.68 -2.18
C ILE A 443 11.97 12.02 -2.08
N THR A 444 11.70 12.45 -0.84
CA THR A 444 11.11 13.76 -0.59
C THR A 444 12.09 14.87 -0.93
N VAL A 445 11.65 15.85 -1.71
CA VAL A 445 12.41 17.05 -2.07
C VAL A 445 11.67 18.28 -1.55
N VAL A 446 12.41 19.21 -0.96
CA VAL A 446 11.90 20.48 -0.44
C VAL A 446 12.67 21.63 -1.11
N PHE A 447 11.94 22.63 -1.58
CA PHE A 447 12.50 23.79 -2.27
C PHE A 447 11.59 25.02 -2.12
N PRO A 448 12.09 26.27 -2.32
CA PRO A 448 11.29 27.49 -2.24
C PRO A 448 10.07 27.50 -3.14
N LYS A 449 8.96 28.10 -2.69
CA LYS A 449 7.69 28.10 -3.44
C LYS A 449 7.77 28.83 -4.78
N GLU A 450 8.39 29.98 -4.81
CA GLU A 450 8.40 30.85 -5.99
C GLU A 450 7.02 30.96 -6.69
N ASN A 451 6.97 30.82 -8.01
CA ASN A 451 5.74 30.94 -8.82
C ASN A 451 5.11 29.59 -9.18
N TYR A 452 5.56 28.50 -8.55
CA TYR A 452 5.02 27.16 -8.77
C TYR A 452 3.74 26.89 -8.00
N LYS A 453 3.01 25.85 -8.39
CA LYS A 453 1.78 25.40 -7.73
C LYS A 453 1.80 23.89 -7.48
N ILE A 454 0.92 23.43 -6.60
CA ILE A 454 0.67 22.00 -6.37
C ILE A 454 0.21 21.36 -7.69
N GLY A 455 0.83 20.24 -8.06
CA GLY A 455 0.61 19.53 -9.33
C GLY A 455 1.62 19.86 -10.43
N ASP A 456 2.47 20.87 -10.27
CA ASP A 456 3.55 21.13 -11.23
C ASP A 456 4.68 20.11 -11.09
N PHE A 457 5.29 19.75 -12.22
CA PHE A 457 6.58 19.08 -12.26
C PHE A 457 7.68 20.14 -12.40
N VAL A 458 8.58 20.16 -11.43
CA VAL A 458 9.64 21.17 -11.33
C VAL A 458 11.01 20.49 -11.32
N ASN A 459 11.93 21.01 -12.14
CA ASN A 459 13.34 20.61 -12.09
C ASN A 459 14.01 21.32 -10.92
N VAL A 460 14.57 20.56 -9.98
CA VAL A 460 15.19 21.06 -8.76
C VAL A 460 16.66 20.62 -8.70
N LYS A 461 17.60 21.58 -8.60
CA LYS A 461 19.00 21.29 -8.33
C LYS A 461 19.18 21.06 -6.82
N ILE A 462 19.66 19.88 -6.46
CA ILE A 462 19.84 19.50 -5.07
C ILE A 462 21.10 20.15 -4.51
N THR A 463 20.98 20.88 -3.39
CA THR A 463 22.07 21.61 -2.73
C THR A 463 22.50 20.95 -1.43
N SER A 464 21.61 20.21 -0.78
CA SER A 464 21.92 19.49 0.46
C SER A 464 20.92 18.36 0.71
N CYS A 465 21.24 17.46 1.66
CA CYS A 465 20.39 16.35 2.02
C CYS A 465 20.39 16.04 3.52
N THR A 466 19.41 15.24 3.92
CA THR A 466 19.38 14.41 5.13
C THR A 466 19.15 12.97 4.72
N SER A 467 19.15 12.01 5.63
CA SER A 467 18.85 10.61 5.31
C SER A 467 17.47 10.36 4.65
N GLY A 468 16.53 11.30 4.73
CA GLY A 468 15.18 11.12 4.17
C GLY A 468 14.63 12.28 3.36
N THR A 469 15.39 13.37 3.19
CA THR A 469 14.91 14.58 2.50
C THR A 469 16.05 15.25 1.75
N LEU A 470 15.82 15.59 0.51
CA LEU A 470 16.68 16.43 -0.31
C LEU A 470 16.20 17.87 -0.22
N LYS A 471 17.14 18.84 -0.23
CA LYS A 471 16.82 20.26 -0.36
C LYS A 471 17.48 20.80 -1.62
N GLY A 472 16.83 21.73 -2.28
CA GLY A 472 17.36 22.29 -3.50
C GLY A 472 16.71 23.60 -3.91
N GLU A 473 17.10 24.06 -5.08
CA GLU A 473 16.64 25.29 -5.73
C GLU A 473 15.94 24.92 -7.04
N ALA A 474 14.79 25.54 -7.28
CA ALA A 474 14.04 25.30 -8.52
C ALA A 474 14.75 25.94 -9.73
N LEU A 475 14.81 25.22 -10.83
CA LEU A 475 15.39 25.69 -12.09
C LEU A 475 14.33 26.05 -13.14
N GLY A 476 13.09 25.61 -12.95
CA GLY A 476 12.00 25.81 -13.91
C GLY A 476 11.07 24.60 -13.99
N LEU A 477 9.98 24.77 -14.76
CA LEU A 477 9.03 23.67 -15.03
C LEU A 477 9.70 22.56 -15.85
N SER A 478 9.30 21.33 -15.58
CA SER A 478 9.71 20.16 -16.36
C SER A 478 8.85 20.02 -17.64
N SER A 479 9.33 19.24 -18.61
CA SER A 479 8.60 18.85 -19.83
C SER A 479 7.38 17.96 -19.57
N MET A 480 7.21 17.45 -18.35
CA MET A 480 6.05 16.66 -17.92
C MET A 480 4.78 17.49 -17.72
N ASN A 481 4.89 18.81 -17.59
CA ASN A 481 3.73 19.71 -17.44
C ASN A 481 2.81 19.79 -18.66
#